data_b250789ab16cfc822bee4a3aa76b33fc
#
_entry.id   b250789ab16cfc822bee4a3aa76b33fc
#
_cell.length_a   1.000
_cell.length_b   1.000
_cell.length_c   1.000
_cell.angle_alpha   90.00
_cell.angle_beta   90.00
_cell.angle_gamma   90.00
#
_symmetry.space_group_name_H-M   'P 1'
#
loop_
_entity.id
_entity.type
_entity.pdbx_description
1 polymer ?
#
loop_
_entity_poly.entity_id
_entity_poly.type
_entity_poly.pdbx_seq_one_letter_code
_entity_poly.pdbx_strand_id
1 'polypeptide(L)'
;MLRTELIFPAVGCGFDLFGGESIRSITVSGIRCQDMRLRLKYVDIPSVLEPDVEKAIRDRVKDGTGNLYVLVNYTALFCHQKYTEKTGGRAEMKLTIGHLYPDLLNLYGDRGNIQCLMKRCQWRGIEAETISFELNDTIDFSRLDIVLLGGGSDREQMLVCRKLREIQGDFKAYVETTECDRYLRRISSFLGNYYKTDQGMLKGLELVDMHTEQQEGRLISNIVLKSDLFDMPVVGFENHGGRTYIGNNQPLGKVLYGSGNDGQTGYEGVVYKNVIGTYLHGPLLPKNPQLADWLITQALRRKYGENLELEPLDDTQEKEANDYIYRRFVK
;
A
#
# COMPACT_ATOMS: atom_id res chain seq x y z
N MET A 1 19.35 25.72 -23.14
CA MET A 1 18.80 24.71 -22.23
C MET A 1 17.34 24.56 -22.57
N LEU A 2 16.97 23.49 -23.22
CA LEU A 2 15.57 23.17 -23.51
C LEU A 2 14.90 22.77 -22.18
N ARG A 3 13.80 23.41 -21.85
CA ARG A 3 13.01 23.12 -20.62
C ARG A 3 11.91 22.15 -21.00
N THR A 4 11.87 21.00 -20.34
CA THR A 4 10.90 19.92 -20.61
C THR A 4 9.77 19.98 -19.62
N GLU A 5 8.54 19.92 -20.10
CA GLU A 5 7.31 19.83 -19.28
C GLU A 5 6.61 18.49 -19.50
N LEU A 6 6.10 17.91 -18.45
CA LEU A 6 5.49 16.58 -18.47
C LEU A 6 4.04 16.64 -18.01
N ILE A 7 3.15 16.01 -18.77
CA ILE A 7 1.77 15.77 -18.39
C ILE A 7 1.57 14.26 -18.24
N PHE A 8 1.16 13.84 -17.07
CA PHE A 8 0.87 12.44 -16.78
C PHE A 8 -0.62 12.19 -16.67
N PRO A 9 -1.22 11.44 -17.56
CA PRO A 9 -2.44 10.72 -17.23
C PRO A 9 -2.05 9.51 -16.39
N ALA A 10 -2.52 9.51 -15.17
CA ALA A 10 -2.32 8.55 -14.11
C ALA A 10 -1.97 7.12 -14.53
N VAL A 11 -0.72 6.72 -14.57
CA VAL A 11 -0.17 5.45 -14.10
C VAL A 11 1.36 5.41 -14.32
N GLY A 12 2.11 5.09 -13.28
CA GLY A 12 3.45 4.51 -13.19
C GLY A 12 4.50 4.83 -14.27
N CYS A 13 5.37 5.82 -14.05
CA CYS A 13 6.56 6.03 -14.87
C CYS A 13 7.81 6.05 -13.99
N GLY A 14 8.86 5.36 -14.44
CA GLY A 14 10.21 5.59 -13.95
C GLY A 14 10.74 6.93 -14.49
N PHE A 15 11.33 7.74 -13.62
CA PHE A 15 11.82 9.08 -13.96
C PHE A 15 13.17 9.10 -14.69
N ASP A 16 13.81 7.94 -14.89
CA ASP A 16 15.08 7.81 -15.61
C ASP A 16 14.97 7.90 -17.13
N LEU A 17 13.75 8.11 -17.66
CA LEU A 17 13.49 8.13 -19.10
C LEU A 17 14.13 9.30 -19.86
N PHE A 18 14.60 10.34 -19.15
CA PHE A 18 14.99 11.60 -19.78
C PHE A 18 16.49 11.91 -19.73
N GLY A 19 17.32 10.97 -19.33
CA GLY A 19 18.77 10.97 -19.58
C GLY A 19 19.50 12.29 -19.26
N GLY A 20 19.13 13.00 -18.21
CA GLY A 20 19.80 14.25 -17.79
C GLY A 20 19.21 15.54 -18.32
N GLU A 21 18.07 15.55 -19.03
CA GLU A 21 17.34 16.76 -19.35
C GLU A 21 16.69 17.36 -18.11
N SER A 22 16.79 18.69 -17.94
CA SER A 22 16.17 19.38 -16.81
C SER A 22 14.67 19.50 -17.01
N ILE A 23 13.88 18.81 -16.21
CA ILE A 23 12.42 18.92 -16.17
C ILE A 23 12.06 20.25 -15.48
N ARG A 24 11.30 21.11 -16.15
CA ARG A 24 10.86 22.40 -15.60
C ARG A 24 9.69 22.23 -14.62
N SER A 25 8.71 21.46 -15.01
CA SER A 25 7.51 21.22 -14.22
C SER A 25 6.83 19.92 -14.63
N ILE A 26 6.10 19.34 -13.69
CA ILE A 26 5.27 18.16 -13.93
C ILE A 26 3.83 18.53 -13.61
N THR A 27 2.93 18.26 -14.56
CA THR A 27 1.49 18.37 -14.33
C THR A 27 0.87 16.98 -14.37
N VAL A 28 0.10 16.66 -13.35
CA VAL A 28 -0.66 15.41 -13.30
C VAL A 28 -2.12 15.67 -13.62
N SER A 29 -2.69 14.84 -14.49
CA SER A 29 -4.04 15.07 -15.03
C SER A 29 -4.82 13.77 -15.18
N GLY A 30 -6.14 13.88 -15.43
CA GLY A 30 -7.05 12.75 -15.63
C GLY A 30 -7.63 12.16 -14.34
N ILE A 31 -8.35 11.04 -14.49
CA ILE A 31 -9.19 10.46 -13.43
C ILE A 31 -8.41 10.09 -12.15
N ARG A 32 -7.13 9.74 -12.29
CA ARG A 32 -6.27 9.31 -11.16
C ARG A 32 -5.16 10.31 -10.83
N CYS A 33 -5.35 11.56 -11.19
CA CYS A 33 -4.33 12.60 -10.98
C CYS A 33 -3.95 12.78 -9.50
N GLN A 34 -4.88 12.61 -8.57
CA GLN A 34 -4.61 12.66 -7.13
C GLN A 34 -3.67 11.51 -6.70
N ASP A 35 -3.92 10.29 -7.17
CA ASP A 35 -3.06 9.14 -6.88
C ASP A 35 -1.63 9.36 -7.40
N MET A 36 -1.48 9.95 -8.60
CA MET A 36 -0.18 10.23 -9.18
C MET A 36 0.53 11.36 -8.43
N ARG A 37 -0.20 12.42 -8.04
CA ARG A 37 0.37 13.52 -7.24
C ARG A 37 0.95 13.01 -5.93
N LEU A 38 0.25 12.10 -5.25
CA LEU A 38 0.76 11.45 -4.05
C LEU A 38 2.03 10.63 -4.32
N ARG A 39 2.05 9.84 -5.39
CA ARG A 39 3.24 9.07 -5.75
C ARG A 39 4.46 9.97 -5.96
N LEU A 40 4.27 11.09 -6.65
CA LEU A 40 5.34 12.08 -6.89
C LEU A 40 5.81 12.72 -5.59
N LYS A 41 4.89 13.05 -4.66
CA LYS A 41 5.24 13.55 -3.32
C LYS A 41 6.15 12.57 -2.57
N TYR A 42 5.83 11.28 -2.59
CA TYR A 42 6.61 10.25 -1.88
C TYR A 42 7.96 9.91 -2.52
N VAL A 43 8.28 10.51 -3.66
CA VAL A 43 9.61 10.48 -4.29
C VAL A 43 10.23 11.88 -4.42
N ASP A 44 9.73 12.84 -3.61
CA ASP A 44 10.20 14.24 -3.54
C ASP A 44 10.15 15.01 -4.87
N ILE A 45 9.18 14.69 -5.73
CA ILE A 45 9.00 15.36 -7.02
C ILE A 45 7.81 16.31 -6.96
N PRO A 46 8.04 17.63 -7.03
CA PRO A 46 6.96 18.61 -7.08
C PRO A 46 6.09 18.44 -8.32
N SER A 47 4.77 18.51 -8.17
CA SER A 47 3.84 18.41 -9.28
C SER A 47 2.63 19.33 -9.14
N VAL A 48 2.10 19.77 -10.28
CA VAL A 48 0.89 20.56 -10.37
C VAL A 48 -0.29 19.63 -10.71
N LEU A 49 -1.42 19.85 -10.07
CA LEU A 49 -2.64 19.09 -10.32
C LEU A 49 -3.56 19.87 -11.28
N GLU A 50 -3.93 19.27 -12.39
CA GLU A 50 -4.98 19.74 -13.26
C GLU A 50 -5.80 18.53 -13.74
N PRO A 51 -6.99 18.29 -13.17
CA PRO A 51 -7.80 17.12 -13.50
C PRO A 51 -8.28 17.07 -14.97
N ASP A 52 -8.48 18.22 -15.59
CA ASP A 52 -8.87 18.33 -16.99
C ASP A 52 -7.66 18.19 -17.90
N VAL A 53 -7.60 17.10 -18.66
CA VAL A 53 -6.47 16.79 -19.56
C VAL A 53 -6.32 17.82 -20.68
N GLU A 54 -7.42 18.28 -21.27
CA GLU A 54 -7.37 19.27 -22.36
C GLU A 54 -6.86 20.61 -21.85
N LYS A 55 -7.32 21.02 -20.67
CA LYS A 55 -6.86 22.24 -20.01
C LYS A 55 -5.38 22.12 -19.62
N ALA A 56 -4.96 21.00 -19.05
CA ALA A 56 -3.57 20.75 -18.71
C ALA A 56 -2.64 20.90 -19.93
N ILE A 57 -3.01 20.32 -21.07
CA ILE A 57 -2.26 20.43 -22.32
C ILE A 57 -2.28 21.88 -22.84
N ARG A 58 -3.46 22.51 -22.90
CA ARG A 58 -3.65 23.87 -23.42
C ARG A 58 -2.84 24.89 -22.64
N ASP A 59 -2.83 24.81 -21.32
CA ASP A 59 -2.12 25.75 -20.46
C ASP A 59 -0.61 25.61 -20.64
N ARG A 60 -0.11 24.40 -20.86
CA ARG A 60 1.33 24.16 -21.11
C ARG A 60 1.78 24.54 -22.51
N VAL A 61 0.94 24.39 -23.52
CA VAL A 61 1.25 24.80 -24.89
C VAL A 61 1.29 26.33 -25.02
N LYS A 62 0.51 27.06 -24.24
CA LYS A 62 0.52 28.54 -24.24
C LYS A 62 1.82 29.15 -23.75
N ASP A 63 2.53 28.49 -22.84
CA ASP A 63 3.80 28.94 -22.28
C ASP A 63 5.02 28.75 -23.22
N GLY A 64 4.85 28.13 -24.33
CA GLY A 64 5.47 28.18 -25.65
C GLY A 64 6.98 28.01 -25.80
N THR A 65 7.77 27.53 -24.79
CA THR A 65 9.22 27.34 -24.95
C THR A 65 9.69 26.02 -24.34
N GLY A 66 9.79 24.99 -25.15
CA GLY A 66 10.34 23.71 -24.73
C GLY A 66 9.62 22.52 -25.34
N ASN A 67 10.05 21.31 -24.97
CA ASN A 67 9.38 20.08 -25.36
C ASN A 67 8.29 19.76 -24.34
N LEU A 68 7.09 19.46 -24.81
CA LEU A 68 5.99 18.92 -24.01
C LEU A 68 5.94 17.41 -24.23
N TYR A 69 6.19 16.65 -23.17
CA TYR A 69 6.03 15.19 -23.18
C TYR A 69 4.70 14.84 -22.53
N VAL A 70 3.84 14.17 -23.28
CA VAL A 70 2.58 13.61 -22.76
C VAL A 70 2.75 12.11 -22.60
N LEU A 71 2.89 11.66 -21.35
CA LEU A 71 3.05 10.25 -21.02
C LEU A 71 1.67 9.63 -20.78
N VAL A 72 1.23 8.80 -21.70
CA VAL A 72 -0.06 8.10 -21.63
C VAL A 72 0.21 6.66 -21.25
N ASN A 73 -0.11 6.33 -20.02
CA ASN A 73 -0.24 5.04 -19.37
C ASN A 73 0.20 3.74 -20.07
N TYR A 74 0.88 2.84 -19.39
CA TYR A 74 0.50 1.49 -18.95
C TYR A 74 1.57 0.93 -18.01
N THR A 75 1.18 0.61 -16.76
CA THR A 75 1.91 -0.13 -15.71
C THR A 75 3.24 0.42 -15.18
N ALA A 76 3.30 0.47 -13.85
CA ALA A 76 4.39 0.96 -13.02
C ALA A 76 5.78 0.46 -13.42
N LEU A 77 6.69 1.36 -13.76
CA LEU A 77 8.12 1.12 -13.83
C LEU A 77 8.77 1.58 -12.52
N PHE A 78 9.68 0.76 -12.03
CA PHE A 78 10.31 0.85 -10.72
C PHE A 78 11.49 1.80 -10.70
N CYS A 79 11.58 2.68 -9.70
CA CYS A 79 12.81 3.35 -9.34
C CYS A 79 13.44 2.72 -8.10
N HIS A 80 14.67 2.27 -8.26
CA HIS A 80 15.55 1.86 -7.19
C HIS A 80 16.38 3.09 -6.79
N GLN A 81 16.12 3.70 -5.64
CA GLN A 81 17.02 4.69 -5.08
C GLN A 81 17.40 4.31 -3.65
N LYS A 82 18.72 4.13 -3.46
CA LYS A 82 19.33 4.08 -2.13
C LYS A 82 19.39 5.50 -1.58
N TYR A 83 18.72 5.75 -0.46
CA TYR A 83 18.90 7.00 0.27
C TYR A 83 19.67 6.74 1.55
N THR A 84 20.77 7.45 1.70
CA THR A 84 21.46 7.65 2.97
C THR A 84 21.59 9.15 3.19
N GLU A 85 20.85 9.72 4.10
CA GLU A 85 21.15 11.02 4.69
C GLU A 85 20.96 10.97 6.21
N LYS A 86 22.01 11.47 6.90
CA LYS A 86 22.06 11.58 8.35
C LYS A 86 21.46 12.90 8.77
N THR A 87 20.55 12.89 9.73
CA THR A 87 20.18 14.08 10.50
C THR A 87 20.34 13.80 11.99
N GLY A 88 20.92 14.77 12.69
CA GLY A 88 21.40 14.63 14.05
C GLY A 88 20.34 14.76 15.15
N GLY A 89 20.56 14.01 16.25
CA GLY A 89 20.35 14.44 17.62
C GLY A 89 18.94 14.44 18.19
N ARG A 90 18.22 13.31 18.13
CA ARG A 90 17.23 12.81 19.12
C ARG A 90 17.53 11.31 19.33
N ALA A 91 17.11 10.73 20.46
CA ALA A 91 17.24 9.28 20.65
C ALA A 91 16.79 8.59 19.37
N GLU A 92 17.71 7.90 18.69
CA GLU A 92 17.51 7.37 17.33
C GLU A 92 16.43 6.30 17.35
N MET A 93 15.18 6.69 17.10
CA MET A 93 14.11 5.73 16.87
C MET A 93 14.38 5.05 15.54
N LYS A 94 14.37 3.74 15.55
CA LYS A 94 14.62 2.91 14.37
C LYS A 94 13.52 1.86 14.18
N LEU A 95 13.04 1.74 12.94
CA LEU A 95 12.11 0.70 12.50
C LEU A 95 12.72 -0.15 11.38
N THR A 96 12.51 -1.46 11.46
CA THR A 96 12.87 -2.42 10.42
C THR A 96 11.60 -2.99 9.77
N ILE A 97 11.44 -2.77 8.47
CA ILE A 97 10.28 -3.20 7.71
C ILE A 97 10.67 -4.42 6.85
N GLY A 98 10.07 -5.56 7.11
CA GLY A 98 10.20 -6.77 6.28
C GLY A 98 9.26 -6.71 5.08
N HIS A 99 9.79 -6.81 3.87
CA HIS A 99 9.01 -6.94 2.64
C HIS A 99 9.13 -8.37 2.13
N LEU A 100 8.06 -9.16 2.29
CA LEU A 100 8.09 -10.58 1.92
C LEU A 100 7.76 -10.77 0.45
N TYR A 101 8.65 -11.44 -0.25
CA TYR A 101 8.50 -11.92 -1.64
C TYR A 101 8.10 -10.80 -2.64
N PRO A 102 8.82 -9.65 -2.64
CA PRO A 102 8.44 -8.50 -3.48
C PRO A 102 8.49 -8.79 -5.00
N ASP A 103 9.24 -9.79 -5.41
CA ASP A 103 9.35 -10.17 -6.83
C ASP A 103 8.14 -10.96 -7.31
N LEU A 104 7.47 -11.67 -6.40
CA LEU A 104 6.26 -12.45 -6.67
C LEU A 104 4.99 -11.70 -6.30
N LEU A 105 5.02 -10.91 -5.23
CA LEU A 105 3.85 -10.28 -4.62
C LEU A 105 3.89 -8.75 -4.71
N ASN A 106 3.85 -8.22 -5.95
CA ASN A 106 3.87 -6.77 -6.18
C ASN A 106 2.95 -6.34 -7.33
N LEU A 107 1.97 -7.14 -7.65
CA LEU A 107 1.11 -6.96 -8.82
C LEU A 107 0.36 -5.61 -8.81
N TYR A 108 0.06 -5.06 -7.65
CA TYR A 108 -0.76 -3.85 -7.49
C TYR A 108 0.02 -2.66 -6.92
N GLY A 109 1.35 -2.65 -7.09
CA GLY A 109 2.20 -1.55 -6.63
C GLY A 109 2.41 -1.54 -5.11
N ASP A 110 2.47 -2.71 -4.49
CA ASP A 110 2.64 -2.87 -3.04
C ASP A 110 3.93 -2.23 -2.51
N ARG A 111 4.98 -2.10 -3.33
CA ARG A 111 6.19 -1.32 -3.02
C ARG A 111 5.89 0.14 -2.66
N GLY A 112 4.82 0.73 -3.19
CA GLY A 112 4.38 2.08 -2.82
C GLY A 112 3.95 2.20 -1.35
N ASN A 113 3.54 1.10 -0.71
CA ASN A 113 3.27 1.09 0.73
C ASN A 113 4.56 1.14 1.54
N ILE A 114 5.60 0.42 1.09
CA ILE A 114 6.94 0.50 1.69
C ILE A 114 7.46 1.94 1.61
N GLN A 115 7.42 2.55 0.41
CA GLN A 115 7.85 3.94 0.22
C GLN A 115 7.08 4.91 1.12
N CYS A 116 5.77 4.71 1.25
CA CYS A 116 4.94 5.53 2.14
C CYS A 116 5.44 5.46 3.59
N LEU A 117 5.62 4.25 4.14
CA LEU A 117 6.11 4.08 5.51
C LEU A 117 7.51 4.68 5.69
N MET A 118 8.43 4.40 4.76
CA MET A 118 9.80 4.93 4.79
C MET A 118 9.82 6.46 4.80
N LYS A 119 9.04 7.11 3.91
CA LYS A 119 8.97 8.57 3.83
C LYS A 119 8.33 9.18 5.06
N ARG A 120 7.25 8.60 5.58
CA ARG A 120 6.59 9.09 6.79
C ARG A 120 7.49 8.98 8.02
N CYS A 121 8.34 7.95 8.10
CA CYS A 121 9.39 7.84 9.10
C CYS A 121 10.45 8.91 8.89
N GLN A 122 10.97 9.05 7.67
CA GLN A 122 12.00 10.04 7.32
C GLN A 122 11.58 11.47 7.65
N TRP A 123 10.35 11.86 7.30
CA TRP A 123 9.82 13.20 7.59
C TRP A 123 9.72 13.51 9.09
N ARG A 124 9.71 12.48 9.94
CA ARG A 124 9.71 12.59 11.41
C ARG A 124 11.08 12.39 12.05
N GLY A 125 12.13 12.21 11.25
CA GLY A 125 13.47 11.92 11.75
C GLY A 125 13.61 10.54 12.39
N ILE A 126 12.71 9.59 12.04
CA ILE A 126 12.78 8.20 12.47
C ILE A 126 13.63 7.44 11.44
N GLU A 127 14.69 6.77 11.89
CA GLU A 127 15.46 5.88 11.03
C GLU A 127 14.58 4.68 10.63
N ALA A 128 14.47 4.41 9.35
CA ALA A 128 13.75 3.25 8.87
C ALA A 128 14.57 2.51 7.82
N GLU A 129 14.58 1.18 7.90
CA GLU A 129 15.20 0.33 6.90
C GLU A 129 14.21 -0.72 6.38
N THR A 130 14.41 -1.14 5.15
CA THR A 130 13.61 -2.21 4.54
C THR A 130 14.49 -3.40 4.25
N ILE A 131 14.06 -4.58 4.69
CA ILE A 131 14.68 -5.86 4.35
C ILE A 131 13.71 -6.60 3.43
N SER A 132 14.12 -6.85 2.20
CA SER A 132 13.36 -7.67 1.25
C SER A 132 13.80 -9.12 1.36
N PHE A 133 12.83 -10.02 1.38
CA PHE A 133 13.07 -11.46 1.44
C PHE A 133 12.56 -12.11 0.17
N GLU A 134 13.44 -12.77 -0.55
CA GLU A 134 13.11 -13.60 -1.71
C GLU A 134 12.64 -15.00 -1.26
N LEU A 135 12.15 -15.81 -2.20
CA LEU A 135 11.51 -17.10 -1.89
C LEU A 135 12.39 -18.07 -1.10
N ASN A 136 13.71 -18.02 -1.30
CA ASN A 136 14.67 -18.93 -0.66
C ASN A 136 15.40 -18.34 0.54
N ASP A 137 15.08 -17.11 0.92
CA ASP A 137 15.72 -16.46 2.05
C ASP A 137 15.19 -17.02 3.38
N THR A 138 16.07 -17.04 4.37
CA THR A 138 15.69 -17.31 5.76
C THR A 138 15.19 -16.02 6.40
N ILE A 139 13.99 -16.05 6.96
CA ILE A 139 13.36 -14.89 7.58
C ILE A 139 13.55 -14.95 9.08
N ASP A 140 14.33 -14.02 9.62
CA ASP A 140 14.40 -13.78 11.07
C ASP A 140 13.36 -12.73 11.46
N PHE A 141 12.19 -13.19 11.87
CA PHE A 141 11.10 -12.32 12.30
C PHE A 141 11.41 -11.50 13.56
N SER A 142 12.39 -11.91 14.38
CA SER A 142 12.74 -11.18 15.62
C SER A 142 13.30 -9.78 15.32
N ARG A 143 13.84 -9.59 14.13
CA ARG A 143 14.46 -8.33 13.67
C ARG A 143 13.47 -7.38 13.02
N LEU A 144 12.23 -7.81 12.77
CA LEU A 144 11.24 -7.07 11.99
C LEU A 144 10.22 -6.39 12.90
N ASP A 145 10.03 -5.11 12.72
CA ASP A 145 9.03 -4.31 13.44
C ASP A 145 7.69 -4.28 12.69
N ILE A 146 7.72 -4.19 11.35
CA ILE A 146 6.55 -4.27 10.47
C ILE A 146 6.84 -5.29 9.39
N VAL A 147 5.87 -6.14 9.05
CA VAL A 147 5.97 -7.07 7.91
C VAL A 147 4.89 -6.74 6.88
N LEU A 148 5.30 -6.58 5.62
CA LEU A 148 4.38 -6.38 4.51
C LEU A 148 4.44 -7.57 3.55
N LEU A 149 3.26 -8.08 3.24
CA LEU A 149 3.03 -9.13 2.25
C LEU A 149 2.12 -8.56 1.17
N GLY A 150 2.60 -8.47 -0.05
CA GLY A 150 1.89 -7.90 -1.19
C GLY A 150 0.93 -8.85 -1.88
N GLY A 151 0.48 -8.47 -3.07
CA GLY A 151 -0.39 -9.25 -3.92
C GLY A 151 0.24 -9.77 -5.19
N GLY A 152 -0.13 -10.99 -5.57
CA GLY A 152 0.31 -11.65 -6.80
C GLY A 152 -0.82 -12.37 -7.52
N SER A 153 -0.51 -12.97 -8.66
CA SER A 153 -1.40 -13.89 -9.35
C SER A 153 -1.66 -15.14 -8.50
N ASP A 154 -2.71 -15.90 -8.82
CA ASP A 154 -3.04 -17.13 -8.07
C ASP A 154 -1.87 -18.12 -8.04
N ARG A 155 -1.10 -18.21 -9.14
CA ARG A 155 0.09 -19.09 -9.23
C ARG A 155 1.19 -18.65 -8.26
N GLU A 156 1.51 -17.36 -8.23
CA GLU A 156 2.51 -16.79 -7.33
C GLU A 156 2.07 -16.92 -5.88
N GLN A 157 0.80 -16.67 -5.65
CA GLN A 157 0.19 -16.86 -4.35
C GLN A 157 0.32 -18.31 -3.85
N MET A 158 0.03 -19.31 -4.69
CA MET A 158 0.20 -20.73 -4.32
C MET A 158 1.65 -21.06 -3.95
N LEU A 159 2.62 -20.53 -4.71
CA LEU A 159 4.04 -20.75 -4.44
C LEU A 159 4.45 -20.18 -3.08
N VAL A 160 4.07 -18.93 -2.84
CA VAL A 160 4.34 -18.24 -1.57
C VAL A 160 3.65 -18.93 -0.38
N CYS A 161 2.40 -19.38 -0.55
CA CYS A 161 1.68 -20.12 0.49
C CYS A 161 2.43 -21.39 0.92
N ARG A 162 2.92 -22.18 -0.05
CA ARG A 162 3.73 -23.36 0.25
C ARG A 162 4.98 -23.01 1.05
N LYS A 163 5.66 -21.94 0.65
CA LYS A 163 6.88 -21.51 1.33
C LYS A 163 6.61 -20.97 2.74
N LEU A 164 5.59 -20.16 2.92
CA LEU A 164 5.19 -19.68 4.25
C LEU A 164 4.78 -20.81 5.19
N ARG A 165 4.21 -21.91 4.67
CA ARG A 165 3.89 -23.08 5.48
C ARG A 165 5.12 -23.80 6.00
N GLU A 166 6.26 -23.75 5.32
CA GLU A 166 7.53 -24.32 5.83
C GLU A 166 8.00 -23.59 7.09
N ILE A 167 7.68 -22.30 7.22
CA ILE A 167 8.04 -21.45 8.36
C ILE A 167 6.81 -21.04 9.19
N GLN A 168 5.72 -21.83 9.12
CA GLN A 168 4.44 -21.52 9.78
C GLN A 168 4.60 -21.31 11.28
N GLY A 169 5.46 -22.11 11.94
CA GLY A 169 5.70 -22.01 13.38
C GLY A 169 6.25 -20.66 13.79
N ASP A 170 7.31 -20.19 13.10
CA ASP A 170 7.95 -18.92 13.38
C ASP A 170 7.04 -17.75 13.03
N PHE A 171 6.32 -17.88 11.91
CA PHE A 171 5.37 -16.85 11.48
C PHE A 171 4.18 -16.75 12.44
N LYS A 172 3.67 -17.88 12.92
CA LYS A 172 2.62 -17.91 13.94
C LYS A 172 3.12 -17.31 15.26
N ALA A 173 4.31 -17.66 15.71
CA ALA A 173 4.92 -17.07 16.89
C ALA A 173 5.04 -15.55 16.74
N TYR A 174 5.44 -15.07 15.56
CA TYR A 174 5.52 -13.64 15.26
C TYR A 174 4.16 -12.92 15.38
N VAL A 175 3.07 -13.55 14.93
CA VAL A 175 1.70 -12.98 15.00
C VAL A 175 1.11 -13.12 16.40
N GLU A 176 1.38 -14.25 17.09
CA GLU A 176 0.73 -14.59 18.35
C GLU A 176 1.40 -13.99 19.59
N THR A 177 2.66 -13.55 19.48
CA THR A 177 3.41 -13.03 20.63
C THR A 177 2.73 -11.77 21.17
N THR A 178 2.14 -11.86 22.35
CA THR A 178 1.39 -10.79 23.04
C THR A 178 2.26 -9.60 23.44
N GLU A 179 3.56 -9.78 23.53
CA GLU A 179 4.51 -8.71 23.85
C GLU A 179 4.96 -7.89 22.62
N CYS A 180 4.46 -8.25 21.44
CA CYS A 180 4.94 -7.70 20.18
C CYS A 180 3.80 -7.40 19.24
N ASP A 181 3.32 -6.15 19.21
CA ASP A 181 2.40 -5.65 18.20
C ASP A 181 3.13 -5.55 16.84
N ARG A 182 3.11 -6.60 16.06
CA ARG A 182 3.75 -6.69 14.75
C ARG A 182 2.70 -6.73 13.67
N TYR A 183 2.78 -5.84 12.68
CA TYR A 183 1.71 -5.65 11.71
C TYR A 183 2.00 -6.37 10.41
N LEU A 184 1.08 -7.24 10.02
CA LEU A 184 1.05 -7.89 8.73
C LEU A 184 -0.10 -7.31 7.89
N ARG A 185 0.17 -6.94 6.67
CA ARG A 185 -0.83 -6.41 5.75
C ARG A 185 -1.11 -7.38 4.61
N ARG A 186 -2.34 -7.60 4.37
CA ARG A 186 -3.11 -8.24 3.31
C ARG A 186 -3.95 -9.41 3.80
N ILE A 187 -5.26 -9.43 3.40
CA ILE A 187 -5.96 -10.69 3.26
C ILE A 187 -5.24 -11.43 2.13
N SER A 188 -4.31 -12.27 2.49
CA SER A 188 -4.04 -13.40 1.65
C SER A 188 -4.92 -14.52 2.18
N SER A 189 -5.61 -15.21 1.28
CA SER A 189 -6.17 -16.53 1.50
C SER A 189 -5.24 -17.47 2.29
N PHE A 190 -3.97 -17.08 2.42
CA PHE A 190 -2.92 -17.81 3.15
C PHE A 190 -3.04 -17.73 4.66
N LEU A 191 -3.53 -16.60 5.22
CA LEU A 191 -3.61 -16.44 6.67
C LEU A 191 -4.73 -17.27 7.28
N GLY A 192 -5.72 -17.61 6.45
CA GLY A 192 -6.87 -18.40 6.88
C GLY A 192 -6.62 -19.91 6.89
N ASN A 193 -7.72 -20.64 7.06
CA ASN A 193 -7.72 -22.09 7.15
C ASN A 193 -7.48 -22.74 5.78
N TYR A 194 -8.15 -22.21 4.74
CA TYR A 194 -8.00 -22.72 3.36
C TYR A 194 -8.46 -21.71 2.32
N TYR A 195 -7.99 -21.94 1.10
CA TYR A 195 -8.53 -21.34 -0.14
C TYR A 195 -9.03 -22.44 -1.06
N LYS A 196 -10.33 -22.46 -1.30
CA LYS A 196 -10.99 -23.39 -2.20
C LYS A 196 -11.07 -22.79 -3.60
N THR A 197 -10.53 -23.49 -4.58
CA THR A 197 -10.57 -23.15 -6.00
C THR A 197 -11.25 -24.26 -6.79
N ASP A 198 -11.50 -24.03 -8.07
CA ASP A 198 -11.94 -25.05 -9.01
C ASP A 198 -10.93 -26.20 -9.21
N GLN A 199 -9.63 -25.93 -8.94
CA GLN A 199 -8.54 -26.91 -9.03
C GLN A 199 -8.32 -27.68 -7.73
N GLY A 200 -9.05 -27.37 -6.66
CA GLY A 200 -8.93 -28.01 -5.36
C GLY A 200 -8.80 -27.07 -4.17
N MET A 201 -8.50 -27.64 -3.02
CA MET A 201 -8.36 -26.91 -1.76
C MET A 201 -6.88 -26.70 -1.42
N LEU A 202 -6.50 -25.46 -1.24
CA LEU A 202 -5.19 -25.06 -0.73
C LEU A 202 -5.29 -24.78 0.76
N LYS A 203 -4.54 -25.53 1.55
CA LYS A 203 -4.47 -25.33 2.99
C LYS A 203 -3.67 -24.04 3.28
N GLY A 204 -4.24 -23.15 4.09
CA GLY A 204 -3.60 -21.91 4.54
C GLY A 204 -2.67 -22.10 5.73
N LEU A 205 -2.33 -20.99 6.39
CA LEU A 205 -1.45 -20.95 7.57
C LEU A 205 -2.21 -21.14 8.88
N GLU A 206 -3.53 -21.17 8.86
CA GLU A 206 -4.39 -21.31 10.05
C GLU A 206 -4.04 -20.30 11.16
N LEU A 207 -3.70 -19.06 10.77
CA LEU A 207 -3.39 -17.97 11.69
C LEU A 207 -4.66 -17.22 12.13
N VAL A 208 -5.59 -17.07 11.20
CA VAL A 208 -6.87 -16.38 11.42
C VAL A 208 -7.98 -17.35 11.08
N ASP A 209 -9.00 -17.43 11.92
CA ASP A 209 -10.18 -18.29 11.65
C ASP A 209 -11.03 -17.66 10.54
N MET A 210 -10.59 -17.88 9.32
CA MET A 210 -11.26 -17.44 8.08
C MET A 210 -10.97 -18.42 6.95
N HIS A 211 -11.76 -18.36 5.90
CA HIS A 211 -11.50 -19.11 4.67
C HIS A 211 -11.89 -18.30 3.45
N THR A 212 -11.35 -18.70 2.31
CA THR A 212 -11.65 -18.08 1.03
C THR A 212 -12.12 -19.13 0.03
N GLU A 213 -13.14 -18.78 -0.74
CA GLU A 213 -13.64 -19.61 -1.84
C GLU A 213 -13.59 -18.81 -3.14
N GLN A 214 -13.07 -19.41 -4.18
CA GLN A 214 -13.16 -18.85 -5.52
C GLN A 214 -14.62 -18.96 -5.99
N GLN A 215 -15.14 -17.85 -6.50
CA GLN A 215 -16.46 -17.82 -7.11
C GLN A 215 -16.38 -17.23 -8.52
N GLU A 216 -17.45 -17.45 -9.30
CA GLU A 216 -17.57 -16.90 -10.64
C GLU A 216 -17.56 -15.36 -10.61
N GLY A 217 -16.85 -14.77 -11.55
CA GLY A 217 -16.67 -13.32 -11.66
C GLY A 217 -15.64 -12.76 -10.67
N ARG A 218 -15.17 -11.56 -10.97
CA ARG A 218 -14.25 -10.79 -10.12
C ARG A 218 -14.95 -9.56 -9.55
N LEU A 219 -14.66 -9.25 -8.29
CA LEU A 219 -15.07 -7.98 -7.68
C LEU A 219 -13.99 -6.94 -8.02
N ILE A 220 -14.38 -5.98 -8.86
CA ILE A 220 -13.46 -4.95 -9.37
C ILE A 220 -14.13 -3.59 -9.24
N SER A 221 -13.70 -2.80 -8.28
CA SER A 221 -14.20 -1.42 -8.14
C SER A 221 -13.28 -0.57 -7.26
N ASN A 222 -13.52 0.75 -7.23
CA ASN A 222 -13.08 1.53 -6.08
C ASN A 222 -13.87 1.06 -4.86
N ILE A 223 -13.28 1.18 -3.69
CA ILE A 223 -13.93 0.79 -2.44
C ILE A 223 -13.71 1.84 -1.37
N VAL A 224 -14.73 2.10 -0.60
CA VAL A 224 -14.73 3.04 0.52
C VAL A 224 -15.28 2.35 1.76
N LEU A 225 -14.54 2.42 2.85
CA LEU A 225 -14.91 1.82 4.12
C LEU A 225 -15.08 2.87 5.21
N LYS A 226 -16.03 2.63 6.11
CA LYS A 226 -16.04 3.21 7.45
C LYS A 226 -15.41 2.21 8.40
N SER A 227 -14.28 2.59 8.99
CA SER A 227 -13.58 1.77 10.00
C SER A 227 -13.82 2.34 11.38
N ASP A 228 -13.93 1.46 12.38
CA ASP A 228 -14.00 1.88 13.78
C ASP A 228 -12.61 2.22 14.37
N LEU A 229 -11.53 1.92 13.61
CA LEU A 229 -10.16 2.23 14.00
C LEU A 229 -9.74 3.66 13.63
N PHE A 230 -10.45 4.32 12.71
CA PHE A 230 -10.04 5.59 12.13
C PHE A 230 -11.23 6.53 11.93
N ASP A 231 -11.01 7.82 12.19
CA ASP A 231 -12.03 8.87 11.93
C ASP A 231 -12.22 9.11 10.42
N MET A 232 -11.15 9.00 9.63
CA MET A 232 -11.22 9.12 8.18
C MET A 232 -11.66 7.80 7.53
N PRO A 233 -12.45 7.87 6.44
CA PRO A 233 -12.74 6.66 5.67
C PRO A 233 -11.46 6.04 5.10
N VAL A 234 -11.46 4.71 4.98
CA VAL A 234 -10.38 3.99 4.29
C VAL A 234 -10.80 3.79 2.84
N VAL A 235 -9.97 4.26 1.91
CA VAL A 235 -10.26 4.19 0.47
C VAL A 235 -9.21 3.33 -0.25
N GLY A 236 -9.66 2.58 -1.26
CA GLY A 236 -8.78 1.72 -2.04
C GLY A 236 -9.42 1.28 -3.35
N PHE A 237 -8.82 0.26 -3.93
CA PHE A 237 -9.31 -0.41 -5.13
C PHE A 237 -9.31 -1.91 -4.88
N GLU A 238 -10.42 -2.57 -5.15
CA GLU A 238 -10.55 -4.03 -5.05
C GLU A 238 -10.47 -4.69 -6.43
N ASN A 239 -9.79 -5.83 -6.52
CA ASN A 239 -9.74 -6.67 -7.71
C ASN A 239 -9.40 -8.11 -7.32
N HIS A 240 -10.41 -8.89 -6.99
CA HIS A 240 -10.22 -10.28 -6.54
C HIS A 240 -11.34 -11.22 -7.00
N GLY A 241 -11.02 -12.49 -7.21
CA GLY A 241 -11.95 -13.56 -7.54
C GLY A 241 -12.39 -14.39 -6.32
N GLY A 242 -11.62 -14.34 -5.23
CA GLY A 242 -11.96 -15.00 -3.98
C GLY A 242 -13.04 -14.26 -3.20
N ARG A 243 -13.85 -15.00 -2.47
CA ARG A 243 -14.79 -14.51 -1.46
C ARG A 243 -14.29 -14.99 -0.12
N THR A 244 -13.99 -14.06 0.78
CA THR A 244 -13.42 -14.38 2.09
C THR A 244 -14.45 -14.22 3.19
N TYR A 245 -14.61 -15.28 3.97
CA TYR A 245 -15.52 -15.37 5.11
C TYR A 245 -14.69 -15.34 6.38
N ILE A 246 -14.81 -14.24 7.13
CA ILE A 246 -13.95 -13.96 8.29
C ILE A 246 -14.49 -14.51 9.62
N GLY A 247 -15.59 -15.26 9.60
CA GLY A 247 -16.21 -15.83 10.80
C GLY A 247 -16.57 -14.73 11.83
N ASN A 248 -16.11 -14.92 13.05
CA ASN A 248 -16.34 -13.97 14.15
C ASN A 248 -15.21 -12.93 14.30
N ASN A 249 -14.26 -12.87 13.36
CA ASN A 249 -13.20 -11.88 13.44
C ASN A 249 -13.71 -10.48 13.13
N GLN A 250 -13.03 -9.47 13.66
CA GLN A 250 -13.35 -8.08 13.41
C GLN A 250 -13.01 -7.71 11.95
N PRO A 251 -13.93 -7.12 11.17
CA PRO A 251 -13.60 -6.56 9.86
C PRO A 251 -12.74 -5.30 10.01
N LEU A 252 -11.97 -4.96 8.97
CA LEU A 252 -11.28 -3.67 8.89
C LEU A 252 -12.27 -2.51 8.83
N GLY A 253 -13.40 -2.71 8.15
CA GLY A 253 -14.46 -1.73 8.12
C GLY A 253 -15.72 -2.18 7.40
N LYS A 254 -16.78 -1.39 7.59
CA LYS A 254 -18.05 -1.52 6.86
C LYS A 254 -17.92 -0.86 5.49
N VAL A 255 -18.34 -1.55 4.45
CA VAL A 255 -18.36 -1.05 3.07
C VAL A 255 -19.40 0.04 2.92
N LEU A 256 -18.99 1.23 2.51
CA LEU A 256 -19.88 2.33 2.11
C LEU A 256 -20.08 2.34 0.59
N TYR A 257 -19.06 1.91 -0.16
CA TYR A 257 -19.09 1.71 -1.60
C TYR A 257 -18.11 0.61 -1.99
N GLY A 258 -18.47 -0.25 -2.92
CA GLY A 258 -17.71 -1.41 -3.34
C GLY A 258 -18.34 -2.71 -2.92
N SER A 259 -17.60 -3.80 -3.05
CA SER A 259 -18.10 -5.16 -2.78
C SER A 259 -17.61 -5.76 -1.47
N GLY A 260 -16.35 -5.46 -1.10
CA GLY A 260 -15.74 -5.98 0.12
C GLY A 260 -15.34 -7.46 0.02
N ASN A 261 -15.27 -8.14 1.16
CA ASN A 261 -14.74 -9.50 1.29
C ASN A 261 -15.45 -10.53 0.40
N ASP A 262 -16.76 -10.43 0.27
CA ASP A 262 -17.59 -11.45 -0.38
C ASP A 262 -18.69 -10.89 -1.31
N GLY A 263 -18.84 -9.57 -1.35
CA GLY A 263 -19.88 -8.88 -2.13
C GLY A 263 -21.28 -8.95 -1.52
N GLN A 264 -21.46 -9.48 -0.31
CA GLN A 264 -22.76 -9.71 0.32
C GLN A 264 -22.87 -9.19 1.74
N THR A 265 -21.88 -9.44 2.59
CA THR A 265 -21.93 -9.10 4.01
C THR A 265 -21.78 -7.61 4.28
N GLY A 266 -21.26 -6.83 3.31
CA GLY A 266 -21.02 -5.40 3.46
C GLY A 266 -19.84 -5.07 4.36
N TYR A 267 -18.91 -6.00 4.54
CA TYR A 267 -17.68 -5.81 5.29
C TYR A 267 -16.45 -6.07 4.41
N GLU A 268 -15.36 -5.42 4.75
CA GLU A 268 -14.07 -5.60 4.10
C GLU A 268 -12.97 -5.73 5.14
N GLY A 269 -11.99 -6.56 4.78
CA GLY A 269 -10.81 -6.78 5.59
C GLY A 269 -11.04 -7.69 6.77
N VAL A 270 -9.98 -7.92 7.49
CA VAL A 270 -9.95 -8.60 8.79
C VAL A 270 -8.91 -7.95 9.68
N VAL A 271 -9.25 -7.78 10.94
CA VAL A 271 -8.33 -7.36 12.00
C VAL A 271 -8.24 -8.50 12.99
N TYR A 272 -7.04 -9.03 13.17
CA TYR A 272 -6.76 -10.10 14.12
C TYR A 272 -5.50 -9.76 14.89
N LYS A 273 -5.61 -9.45 16.20
CA LYS A 273 -4.46 -8.94 16.97
C LYS A 273 -3.78 -7.80 16.20
N ASN A 274 -2.54 -8.02 15.79
CA ASN A 274 -1.71 -7.06 15.07
C ASN A 274 -1.67 -7.29 13.56
N VAL A 275 -2.60 -8.07 13.04
CA VAL A 275 -2.72 -8.35 11.61
C VAL A 275 -3.88 -7.56 11.03
N ILE A 276 -3.58 -6.79 9.99
CA ILE A 276 -4.59 -6.22 9.11
C ILE A 276 -4.53 -6.95 7.78
N GLY A 277 -5.58 -7.72 7.49
CA GLY A 277 -5.78 -8.32 6.19
C GLY A 277 -6.77 -7.48 5.37
N THR A 278 -6.50 -7.24 4.08
CA THR A 278 -7.40 -6.45 3.22
C THR A 278 -7.22 -6.77 1.75
N TYR A 279 -8.31 -6.69 0.97
CA TYR A 279 -8.27 -6.73 -0.51
C TYR A 279 -7.99 -5.36 -1.15
N LEU A 280 -7.84 -4.30 -0.36
CA LEU A 280 -7.60 -2.97 -0.89
C LEU A 280 -6.20 -2.85 -1.49
N HIS A 281 -6.17 -2.40 -2.72
CA HIS A 281 -4.95 -2.25 -3.53
C HIS A 281 -4.64 -0.80 -3.87
N GLY A 282 -3.48 -0.60 -4.51
CA GLY A 282 -3.17 0.45 -5.37
C GLY A 282 -2.39 1.68 -5.06
N PRO A 283 -1.26 1.75 -4.39
CA PRO A 283 -0.94 1.35 -3.03
C PRO A 283 -1.94 1.94 -2.01
N LEU A 284 -2.20 1.23 -0.90
CA LEU A 284 -3.24 1.64 0.06
C LEU A 284 -2.82 2.82 0.92
N LEU A 285 -1.60 2.77 1.48
CA LEU A 285 -1.17 3.68 2.55
C LEU A 285 -1.09 5.15 2.14
N PRO A 286 -0.64 5.53 0.93
CA PRO A 286 -0.57 6.95 0.55
C PRO A 286 -1.89 7.71 0.63
N LYS A 287 -3.02 7.05 0.35
CA LYS A 287 -4.35 7.67 0.46
C LYS A 287 -5.01 7.51 1.82
N ASN A 288 -4.38 6.80 2.71
CA ASN A 288 -4.88 6.51 4.05
C ASN A 288 -3.76 6.79 5.07
N PRO A 289 -3.38 8.07 5.25
CA PRO A 289 -2.29 8.46 6.12
C PRO A 289 -2.52 8.03 7.56
N GLN A 290 -3.79 8.02 8.02
CA GLN A 290 -4.19 7.53 9.33
C GLN A 290 -3.83 6.05 9.55
N LEU A 291 -3.97 5.21 8.52
CA LEU A 291 -3.59 3.80 8.58
C LEU A 291 -2.06 3.63 8.57
N ALA A 292 -1.36 4.43 7.76
CA ALA A 292 0.11 4.40 7.72
C ALA A 292 0.71 4.82 9.07
N ASP A 293 0.21 5.91 9.65
CA ASP A 293 0.67 6.42 10.94
C ASP A 293 0.30 5.47 12.09
N TRP A 294 -0.87 4.86 12.02
CA TRP A 294 -1.25 3.84 12.99
C TRP A 294 -0.24 2.67 12.98
N LEU A 295 0.14 2.15 11.80
CA LEU A 295 1.15 1.08 11.68
C LEU A 295 2.50 1.49 12.29
N ILE A 296 2.97 2.69 11.98
CA ILE A 296 4.23 3.23 12.51
C ILE A 296 4.14 3.42 14.03
N THR A 297 3.04 4.02 14.50
CA THR A 297 2.82 4.27 15.93
C THR A 297 2.86 2.98 16.74
N GLN A 298 2.14 1.97 16.29
CA GLN A 298 2.08 0.71 17.00
C GLN A 298 3.47 0.03 17.04
N ALA A 299 4.19 0.01 15.92
CA ALA A 299 5.54 -0.55 15.89
C ALA A 299 6.52 0.18 16.80
N LEU A 300 6.42 1.51 16.88
CA LEU A 300 7.26 2.32 17.77
C LEU A 300 6.88 2.19 19.23
N ARG A 301 5.58 2.19 19.55
CA ARG A 301 5.09 2.00 20.93
C ARG A 301 5.60 0.72 21.54
N ARG A 302 5.55 -0.35 20.79
CA ARG A 302 6.11 -1.62 21.21
C ARG A 302 7.59 -1.53 21.56
N LYS A 303 8.37 -0.82 20.74
CA LYS A 303 9.83 -0.79 20.84
C LYS A 303 10.33 0.24 21.85
N TYR A 304 9.59 1.34 22.01
CA TYR A 304 10.03 2.51 22.76
C TYR A 304 9.07 2.94 23.88
N GLY A 305 7.90 2.29 23.99
CA GLY A 305 6.94 2.50 25.07
C GLY A 305 5.57 3.01 24.61
N GLU A 306 4.53 2.60 25.33
CA GLU A 306 3.11 2.79 25.01
C GLU A 306 2.66 4.26 24.84
N ASN A 307 3.33 5.20 25.48
CA ASN A 307 2.96 6.61 25.47
C ASN A 307 3.54 7.39 24.28
N LEU A 308 4.18 6.68 23.33
CA LEU A 308 4.76 7.34 22.16
C LEU A 308 3.65 7.86 21.24
N GLU A 309 3.76 9.13 20.86
CA GLU A 309 2.91 9.79 19.88
C GLU A 309 3.78 10.27 18.71
N LEU A 310 3.24 10.15 17.50
CA LEU A 310 3.91 10.65 16.30
C LEU A 310 3.68 12.15 16.16
N GLU A 311 4.74 12.86 15.78
CA GLU A 311 4.60 14.25 15.32
C GLU A 311 3.66 14.29 14.09
N PRO A 312 2.70 15.22 14.05
CA PRO A 312 1.80 15.37 12.93
C PRO A 312 2.56 15.78 11.66
N LEU A 313 2.11 15.28 10.51
CA LEU A 313 2.61 15.70 9.20
C LEU A 313 1.57 16.56 8.47
N ASP A 314 2.02 17.31 7.47
CA ASP A 314 1.12 17.92 6.51
C ASP A 314 0.57 16.86 5.55
N ASP A 315 -0.61 16.36 5.87
CA ASP A 315 -1.35 15.34 5.11
C ASP A 315 -2.40 15.95 4.17
N THR A 316 -2.25 17.21 3.79
CA THR A 316 -3.23 17.90 2.93
C THR A 316 -3.46 17.13 1.63
N GLN A 317 -2.40 16.69 0.95
CA GLN A 317 -2.51 15.98 -0.33
C GLN A 317 -3.10 14.58 -0.17
N GLU A 318 -2.73 13.87 0.90
CA GLU A 318 -3.26 12.56 1.25
C GLU A 318 -4.77 12.64 1.50
N LYS A 319 -5.20 13.63 2.29
CA LYS A 319 -6.61 13.89 2.61
C LYS A 319 -7.41 14.31 1.37
N GLU A 320 -6.86 15.17 0.52
CA GLU A 320 -7.49 15.54 -0.75
C GLU A 320 -7.72 14.32 -1.64
N ALA A 321 -6.73 13.42 -1.75
CA ALA A 321 -6.85 12.21 -2.56
C ALA A 321 -7.84 11.21 -1.98
N ASN A 322 -7.90 11.06 -0.66
CA ASN A 322 -8.90 10.25 0.04
C ASN A 322 -10.30 10.80 -0.18
N ASP A 323 -10.49 12.10 0.11
CA ASP A 323 -11.76 12.80 0.03
C ASP A 323 -12.32 12.85 -1.40
N TYR A 324 -11.43 12.94 -2.42
CA TYR A 324 -11.84 12.85 -3.83
C TYR A 324 -12.54 11.51 -4.14
N ILE A 325 -11.99 10.39 -3.63
CA ILE A 325 -12.60 9.07 -3.80
C ILE A 325 -13.90 8.99 -2.99
N TYR A 326 -13.88 9.42 -1.74
CA TYR A 326 -15.05 9.41 -0.86
C TYR A 326 -16.23 10.16 -1.50
N ARG A 327 -16.04 11.43 -1.87
CA ARG A 327 -17.13 12.27 -2.45
C ARG A 327 -17.61 11.80 -3.81
N ARG A 328 -16.76 11.11 -4.56
CA ARG A 328 -17.14 10.59 -5.87
C ARG A 328 -18.07 9.40 -5.79
N PHE A 329 -17.93 8.56 -4.79
CA PHE A 329 -18.60 7.27 -4.71
C PHE A 329 -19.59 7.16 -3.56
N VAL A 330 -19.39 7.89 -2.49
CA VAL A 330 -20.30 7.92 -1.33
C VAL A 330 -21.07 9.25 -1.39
N LYS A 331 -22.37 9.15 -1.69
CA LYS A 331 -23.29 10.29 -1.78
C LYS A 331 -24.06 10.47 -0.48
#